data_8be2245d3b4278baf7178551609eef84
#
_entry.id   8be2245d3b4278baf7178551609eef84
#
_cell.length_a   1.000
_cell.length_b   1.000
_cell.length_c   1.000
_cell.angle_alpha   90.00
_cell.angle_beta   90.00
_cell.angle_gamma   90.00
#
_symmetry.space_group_name_H-M   'P 1'
#
loop_
_entity.id
_entity.type
_entity.pdbx_description
1 polymer ?
#
loop_
_entity_poly.entity_id
_entity_poly.type
_entity_poly.pdbx_seq_one_letter_code
_entity_poly.pdbx_strand_id
1 'polypeptide(L)'
;MGKEKPHINLVVIGHVDSGKSTTTGHLIYACGGIDKRTIERFEKEANDIGKGSFKYAWVLDKMKAERERGITIDISLWKFQTEKYFFTIIDAPGHRDFIKNMITGTSQADVAILVIASGAGEFEAGYSKNGQTREHALLANTLGVKQMIVCCNKMDDKSVNYSEARYKEIKNEMTSFLTKVGYAKVEERIPFIPISGFNGDNM
;
A
#
# COMPACT_ATOMS: atom_id res chain seq x y z
N MET A 1 -19.29 -5.41 -30.49
CA MET A 1 -19.36 -5.64 -29.04
C MET A 1 -17.92 -5.60 -28.50
N GLY A 2 -17.52 -4.54 -27.80
CA GLY A 2 -16.23 -4.49 -27.14
C GLY A 2 -16.18 -5.55 -26.04
N LYS A 3 -15.09 -6.34 -25.96
CA LYS A 3 -14.89 -7.28 -24.86
C LYS A 3 -14.86 -6.48 -23.56
N GLU A 4 -15.73 -6.85 -22.61
CA GLU A 4 -15.73 -6.29 -21.27
C GLU A 4 -14.37 -6.54 -20.62
N LYS A 5 -13.75 -5.48 -20.07
CA LYS A 5 -12.43 -5.61 -19.44
C LYS A 5 -12.55 -6.42 -18.15
N PRO A 6 -11.63 -7.37 -17.90
CA PRO A 6 -11.63 -8.07 -16.61
C PRO A 6 -11.51 -7.07 -15.44
N HIS A 7 -12.30 -7.28 -14.41
CA HIS A 7 -12.29 -6.48 -13.19
C HIS A 7 -11.42 -7.13 -12.14
N ILE A 8 -10.56 -6.35 -11.51
CA ILE A 8 -9.64 -6.78 -10.46
C ILE A 8 -9.81 -5.87 -9.23
N ASN A 9 -10.09 -6.48 -8.10
CA ASN A 9 -10.15 -5.80 -6.81
C ASN A 9 -8.80 -5.92 -6.11
N LEU A 10 -8.13 -4.80 -5.87
CA LEU A 10 -6.85 -4.70 -5.19
C LEU A 10 -7.07 -4.16 -3.77
N VAL A 11 -6.60 -4.86 -2.76
CA VAL A 11 -6.52 -4.31 -1.40
C VAL A 11 -5.09 -3.90 -1.09
N VAL A 12 -4.92 -2.72 -0.51
CA VAL A 12 -3.62 -2.22 -0.05
C VAL A 12 -3.55 -2.38 1.46
N ILE A 13 -2.59 -3.15 1.91
CA ILE A 13 -2.39 -3.53 3.32
C ILE A 13 -0.95 -3.28 3.77
N GLY A 14 -0.72 -3.25 5.06
CA GLY A 14 0.61 -3.03 5.65
C GLY A 14 0.54 -2.24 6.95
N HIS A 15 1.66 -2.09 7.62
CA HIS A 15 1.76 -1.38 8.89
C HIS A 15 1.33 0.09 8.78
N VAL A 16 0.94 0.70 9.91
CA VAL A 16 0.74 2.15 9.99
C VAL A 16 2.03 2.86 9.53
N ASP A 17 1.90 4.00 8.89
CA ASP A 17 3.00 4.80 8.34
C ASP A 17 3.91 4.12 7.30
N SER A 18 3.56 2.92 6.81
CA SER A 18 4.30 2.29 5.72
C SER A 18 4.17 2.99 4.36
N GLY A 19 3.28 3.98 4.26
CA GLY A 19 3.05 4.77 3.06
C GLY A 19 1.99 4.18 2.12
N LYS A 20 1.04 3.38 2.61
CA LYS A 20 -0.05 2.79 1.83
C LYS A 20 -0.81 3.83 1.02
N SER A 21 -1.47 4.76 1.68
CA SER A 21 -2.32 5.77 1.03
C SER A 21 -1.52 6.69 0.10
N THR A 22 -0.26 7.02 0.45
CA THR A 22 0.64 7.78 -0.42
C THR A 22 0.96 7.02 -1.70
N THR A 23 1.38 5.75 -1.59
CA THR A 23 1.69 4.89 -2.74
C THR A 23 0.45 4.69 -3.60
N THR A 24 -0.69 4.40 -3.00
CA THR A 24 -1.95 4.19 -3.71
C THR A 24 -2.41 5.45 -4.43
N GLY A 25 -2.38 6.60 -3.77
CA GLY A 25 -2.77 7.88 -4.38
C GLY A 25 -1.85 8.28 -5.52
N HIS A 26 -0.55 8.03 -5.39
CA HIS A 26 0.41 8.26 -6.47
C HIS A 26 0.18 7.31 -7.66
N LEU A 27 -0.08 6.03 -7.40
CA LEU A 27 -0.42 5.06 -8.44
C LEU A 27 -1.68 5.46 -9.21
N ILE A 28 -2.73 5.90 -8.51
CA ILE A 28 -3.96 6.39 -9.12
C ILE A 28 -3.67 7.61 -10.02
N TYR A 29 -2.84 8.53 -9.54
CA TYR A 29 -2.43 9.70 -10.32
C TYR A 29 -1.62 9.30 -11.56
N ALA A 30 -0.64 8.42 -11.44
CA ALA A 30 0.17 7.92 -12.54
C ALA A 30 -0.66 7.18 -13.61
N CYS A 31 -1.73 6.49 -13.20
CA CYS A 31 -2.67 5.83 -14.10
C CYS A 31 -3.73 6.78 -14.68
N GLY A 32 -3.64 8.09 -14.44
CA GLY A 32 -4.59 9.07 -14.95
C GLY A 32 -5.96 9.06 -14.27
N GLY A 33 -6.08 8.39 -13.10
CA GLY A 33 -7.33 8.31 -12.33
C GLY A 33 -7.68 9.59 -11.58
N ILE A 34 -6.75 10.55 -11.49
CA ILE A 34 -6.95 11.87 -10.89
C ILE A 34 -6.19 12.92 -11.69
N ASP A 35 -6.74 14.12 -11.80
CA ASP A 35 -6.12 15.20 -12.55
C ASP A 35 -5.05 15.95 -11.74
N LYS A 36 -4.11 16.57 -12.46
CA LYS A 36 -3.00 17.31 -11.87
C LYS A 36 -3.44 18.48 -10.98
N ARG A 37 -4.52 19.18 -11.36
CA ARG A 37 -5.02 20.34 -10.61
C ARG A 37 -5.53 19.93 -9.23
N THR A 38 -6.12 18.75 -9.13
CA THR A 38 -6.58 18.20 -7.84
C THR A 38 -5.38 17.88 -6.94
N ILE A 39 -4.30 17.30 -7.47
CA ILE A 39 -3.07 17.06 -6.71
C ILE A 39 -2.42 18.37 -6.26
N GLU A 40 -2.32 19.37 -7.13
CA GLU A 40 -1.77 20.69 -6.80
C GLU A 40 -2.59 21.39 -5.69
N ARG A 41 -3.92 21.24 -5.72
CA ARG A 41 -4.79 21.73 -4.64
C ARG A 41 -4.51 21.04 -3.32
N PHE A 42 -4.42 19.70 -3.32
CA PHE A 42 -4.08 18.95 -2.11
C PHE A 42 -2.69 19.28 -1.57
N GLU A 43 -1.71 19.50 -2.46
CA GLU A 43 -0.38 19.92 -2.07
C GLU A 43 -0.40 21.28 -1.36
N LYS A 44 -1.14 22.25 -1.89
CA LYS A 44 -1.30 23.56 -1.27
C LYS A 44 -1.97 23.44 0.10
N GLU A 45 -3.14 22.80 0.17
CA GLU A 45 -3.87 22.58 1.42
C GLU A 45 -3.04 21.83 2.47
N ALA A 46 -2.25 20.83 2.04
CA ALA A 46 -1.37 20.05 2.92
C ALA A 46 -0.20 20.89 3.43
N ASN A 47 0.39 21.74 2.60
CA ASN A 47 1.44 22.66 2.99
C ASN A 47 0.95 23.69 4.02
N ASP A 48 -0.28 24.19 3.87
CA ASP A 48 -0.88 25.16 4.80
C ASP A 48 -0.98 24.62 6.24
N ILE A 49 -1.07 23.30 6.41
CA ILE A 49 -1.11 22.64 7.72
C ILE A 49 0.19 21.89 8.07
N GLY A 50 1.28 22.16 7.34
CA GLY A 50 2.59 21.55 7.60
C GLY A 50 2.71 20.07 7.23
N LYS A 51 1.83 19.55 6.36
CA LYS A 51 1.76 18.15 5.92
C LYS A 51 1.96 17.96 4.42
N GLY A 52 2.83 18.73 3.78
CA GLY A 52 3.05 18.73 2.32
C GLY A 52 3.35 17.36 1.71
N SER A 53 3.94 16.44 2.48
CA SER A 53 4.22 15.06 2.03
C SER A 53 2.94 14.20 1.85
N PHE A 54 1.78 14.63 2.32
CA PHE A 54 0.53 13.86 2.31
C PHE A 54 -0.34 14.13 1.06
N LYS A 55 0.10 14.93 0.10
CA LYS A 55 -0.71 15.29 -1.08
C LYS A 55 -1.33 14.10 -1.82
N TYR A 56 -0.61 13.01 -1.94
CA TYR A 56 -1.13 11.79 -2.56
C TYR A 56 -2.03 10.98 -1.61
N ALA A 57 -1.71 10.91 -0.32
CA ALA A 57 -2.56 10.25 0.66
C ALA A 57 -3.96 10.87 0.71
N TRP A 58 -4.06 12.19 0.54
CA TRP A 58 -5.33 12.92 0.55
C TRP A 58 -6.27 12.60 -0.62
N VAL A 59 -5.80 11.90 -1.63
CA VAL A 59 -6.64 11.32 -2.68
C VAL A 59 -7.64 10.34 -2.07
N LEU A 60 -7.20 9.58 -1.08
CA LEU A 60 -7.95 8.52 -0.43
C LEU A 60 -8.53 8.93 0.91
N ASP A 61 -7.81 9.75 1.68
CA ASP A 61 -8.23 10.26 2.98
C ASP A 61 -9.32 11.32 2.81
N LYS A 62 -10.58 10.87 2.82
CA LYS A 62 -11.75 11.72 2.56
C LYS A 62 -12.22 12.48 3.80
N MET A 63 -11.98 11.92 4.98
CA MET A 63 -12.42 12.52 6.24
C MET A 63 -11.40 13.55 6.76
N LYS A 64 -11.90 14.66 7.31
CA LYS A 64 -11.05 15.66 7.95
C LYS A 64 -10.20 15.05 9.07
N ALA A 65 -10.78 14.13 9.87
CA ALA A 65 -10.08 13.44 10.93
C ALA A 65 -8.92 12.57 10.45
N GLU A 66 -9.03 11.95 9.26
CA GLU A 66 -7.94 11.19 8.63
C GLU A 66 -6.80 12.12 8.23
N ARG A 67 -7.11 13.23 7.57
CA ARG A 67 -6.12 14.24 7.15
C ARG A 67 -5.40 14.89 8.33
N GLU A 68 -6.13 15.21 9.39
CA GLU A 68 -5.56 15.81 10.61
C GLU A 68 -4.67 14.81 11.36
N ARG A 69 -5.06 13.55 11.45
CA ARG A 69 -4.30 12.50 12.15
C ARG A 69 -3.20 11.90 11.27
N GLY A 70 -3.39 11.89 9.93
CA GLY A 70 -2.50 11.23 8.97
C GLY A 70 -2.64 9.70 8.97
N ILE A 71 -3.80 9.18 9.37
CA ILE A 71 -4.11 7.75 9.38
C ILE A 71 -5.45 7.49 8.71
N THR A 72 -5.54 6.41 7.95
CA THR A 72 -6.80 5.93 7.37
C THR A 72 -7.66 5.29 8.47
N ILE A 73 -8.91 5.70 8.58
CA ILE A 73 -9.88 5.21 9.56
C ILE A 73 -10.85 4.24 8.92
N ASP A 74 -11.38 4.60 7.76
CA ASP A 74 -12.37 3.80 7.03
C ASP A 74 -11.82 3.35 5.68
N ILE A 75 -12.49 2.37 5.07
CA ILE A 75 -12.13 1.84 3.77
C ILE A 75 -12.38 2.91 2.71
N SER A 76 -11.38 3.19 1.89
CA SER A 76 -11.52 4.05 0.73
C SER A 76 -11.50 3.23 -0.55
N LEU A 77 -12.50 3.44 -1.39
CA LEU A 77 -12.61 2.77 -2.69
C LEU A 77 -12.31 3.76 -3.80
N TRP A 78 -11.45 3.36 -4.71
CA TRP A 78 -11.17 4.10 -5.93
C TRP A 78 -11.21 3.20 -7.15
N LYS A 79 -11.88 3.66 -8.21
CA LYS A 79 -12.03 2.92 -9.46
C LYS A 79 -11.28 3.62 -10.58
N PHE A 80 -10.47 2.88 -11.31
CA PHE A 80 -9.81 3.35 -12.53
C PHE A 80 -9.65 2.21 -13.54
N GLN A 81 -9.22 2.54 -14.74
CA GLN A 81 -9.02 1.54 -15.78
C GLN A 81 -7.71 1.77 -16.52
N THR A 82 -7.12 0.69 -16.94
CA THR A 82 -6.05 0.65 -17.93
C THR A 82 -6.60 0.21 -19.29
N GLU A 83 -5.75 0.09 -20.28
CA GLU A 83 -6.17 -0.45 -21.59
C GLU A 83 -6.76 -1.86 -21.50
N LYS A 84 -6.25 -2.69 -20.57
CA LYS A 84 -6.57 -4.11 -20.47
C LYS A 84 -7.55 -4.46 -19.35
N TYR A 85 -7.54 -3.72 -18.23
CA TYR A 85 -8.23 -4.08 -17.00
C TYR A 85 -9.02 -2.92 -16.41
N PHE A 86 -10.06 -3.27 -15.66
CA PHE A 86 -10.76 -2.36 -14.76
C PHE A 86 -10.36 -2.69 -13.32
N PHE A 87 -9.96 -1.68 -12.55
CA PHE A 87 -9.49 -1.86 -11.17
C PHE A 87 -10.42 -1.16 -10.17
N THR A 88 -10.65 -1.84 -9.05
CA THR A 88 -11.09 -1.21 -7.80
C THR A 88 -9.97 -1.34 -6.79
N ILE A 89 -9.38 -0.22 -6.37
CA ILE A 89 -8.45 -0.19 -5.25
C ILE A 89 -9.23 0.00 -3.96
N ILE A 90 -8.89 -0.83 -2.98
CA ILE A 90 -9.43 -0.81 -1.62
C ILE A 90 -8.27 -0.40 -0.70
N ASP A 91 -8.24 0.86 -0.28
CA ASP A 91 -7.25 1.30 0.72
C ASP A 91 -7.78 0.93 2.11
N ALA A 92 -7.06 0.07 2.79
CA ALA A 92 -7.44 -0.46 4.09
C ALA A 92 -6.65 0.21 5.23
N PRO A 93 -7.28 0.48 6.38
CA PRO A 93 -6.61 1.04 7.54
C PRO A 93 -5.42 0.16 7.97
N GLY A 94 -4.30 0.78 8.33
CA GLY A 94 -3.12 0.08 8.85
C GLY A 94 -3.14 -0.09 10.36
N HIS A 95 -3.93 0.69 11.09
CA HIS A 95 -3.93 0.71 12.54
C HIS A 95 -4.82 -0.40 13.13
N ARG A 96 -4.33 -1.05 14.21
CA ARG A 96 -5.03 -2.17 14.85
C ARG A 96 -6.46 -1.86 15.31
N ASP A 97 -6.74 -0.61 15.70
CA ASP A 97 -8.06 -0.21 16.16
C ASP A 97 -9.13 -0.32 15.07
N PHE A 98 -8.70 -0.34 13.80
CA PHE A 98 -9.58 -0.43 12.64
C PHE A 98 -9.50 -1.78 11.90
N ILE A 99 -9.05 -2.83 12.59
CA ILE A 99 -8.87 -4.17 12.01
C ILE A 99 -10.16 -4.73 11.36
N LYS A 100 -11.32 -4.39 11.89
CA LYS A 100 -12.62 -4.80 11.32
C LYS A 100 -12.80 -4.23 9.90
N ASN A 101 -12.45 -2.97 9.70
CA ASN A 101 -12.52 -2.32 8.39
C ASN A 101 -11.49 -2.96 7.43
N MET A 102 -10.28 -3.25 7.93
CA MET A 102 -9.27 -3.97 7.16
C MET A 102 -9.76 -5.36 6.70
N ILE A 103 -10.39 -6.14 7.58
CA ILE A 103 -10.96 -7.45 7.26
C ILE A 103 -12.04 -7.32 6.17
N THR A 104 -12.94 -6.36 6.31
CA THR A 104 -14.00 -6.11 5.34
C THR A 104 -13.45 -5.76 3.96
N GLY A 105 -12.45 -4.89 3.89
CA GLY A 105 -11.79 -4.55 2.62
C GLY A 105 -11.07 -5.73 2.00
N THR A 106 -10.30 -6.47 2.79
CA THR A 106 -9.49 -7.59 2.32
C THR A 106 -10.35 -8.76 1.81
N SER A 107 -11.50 -9.02 2.44
CA SER A 107 -12.41 -10.12 2.02
C SER A 107 -13.01 -9.94 0.63
N GLN A 108 -12.95 -8.74 0.06
CA GLN A 108 -13.47 -8.42 -1.28
C GLN A 108 -12.38 -8.40 -2.36
N ALA A 109 -11.12 -8.66 -1.99
CA ALA A 109 -9.99 -8.48 -2.89
C ALA A 109 -9.57 -9.77 -3.61
N ASP A 110 -9.17 -9.60 -4.87
CA ASP A 110 -8.55 -10.66 -5.68
C ASP A 110 -7.03 -10.70 -5.45
N VAL A 111 -6.43 -9.53 -5.22
CA VAL A 111 -4.98 -9.33 -5.05
C VAL A 111 -4.72 -8.41 -3.88
N ALA A 112 -3.70 -8.70 -3.07
CA ALA A 112 -3.21 -7.80 -2.03
C ALA A 112 -1.90 -7.14 -2.44
N ILE A 113 -1.79 -5.84 -2.18
CA ILE A 113 -0.53 -5.10 -2.23
C ILE A 113 -0.08 -4.88 -0.79
N LEU A 114 0.98 -5.56 -0.38
CA LEU A 114 1.57 -5.41 0.95
C LEU A 114 2.66 -4.35 0.89
N VAL A 115 2.41 -3.19 1.49
CA VAL A 115 3.36 -2.08 1.54
C VAL A 115 4.18 -2.15 2.82
N ILE A 116 5.49 -2.20 2.68
CA ILE A 116 6.48 -2.33 3.75
C ILE A 116 7.38 -1.09 3.73
N ALA A 117 7.54 -0.43 4.86
CA ALA A 117 8.52 0.64 5.00
C ALA A 117 9.93 0.03 5.11
N SER A 118 10.88 0.51 4.29
CA SER A 118 12.26 0.00 4.28
C SER A 118 13.19 0.73 5.25
N GLY A 119 12.76 1.86 5.82
CA GLY A 119 13.52 2.68 6.76
C GLY A 119 14.05 1.89 7.95
N ALA A 120 15.21 2.30 8.46
CA ALA A 120 15.81 1.69 9.65
C ALA A 120 14.88 1.87 10.86
N GLY A 121 14.56 0.77 11.53
CA GLY A 121 13.60 0.74 12.63
C GLY A 121 12.12 0.66 12.18
N GLU A 122 11.76 1.15 10.98
CA GLU A 122 10.37 1.11 10.49
C GLU A 122 9.99 -0.30 10.02
N PHE A 123 10.88 -0.97 9.28
CA PHE A 123 10.67 -2.37 8.89
C PHE A 123 10.54 -3.26 10.11
N GLU A 124 11.46 -3.13 11.05
CA GLU A 124 11.50 -3.93 12.27
C GLU A 124 10.25 -3.72 13.12
N ALA A 125 9.76 -2.49 13.25
CA ALA A 125 8.51 -2.19 13.95
C ALA A 125 7.31 -2.88 13.29
N GLY A 126 7.16 -2.75 11.97
CA GLY A 126 6.08 -3.38 11.21
C GLY A 126 6.16 -4.90 11.19
N TYR A 127 7.36 -5.48 11.15
CA TYR A 127 7.62 -6.90 11.08
C TYR A 127 7.71 -7.59 12.47
N SER A 128 7.79 -6.85 13.56
CA SER A 128 7.82 -7.37 14.92
C SER A 128 6.62 -8.29 15.21
N LYS A 129 6.69 -9.05 16.32
CA LYS A 129 5.63 -9.97 16.73
C LYS A 129 4.25 -9.26 16.88
N ASN A 130 4.27 -7.99 17.26
CA ASN A 130 3.09 -7.15 17.43
C ASN A 130 2.88 -6.18 16.26
N GLY A 131 3.65 -6.31 15.19
CA GLY A 131 3.59 -5.45 14.02
C GLY A 131 2.48 -5.86 13.05
N GLN A 132 1.78 -4.86 12.50
CA GLN A 132 0.64 -5.11 11.62
C GLN A 132 1.03 -5.71 10.27
N THR A 133 2.29 -5.60 9.81
CA THR A 133 2.73 -6.22 8.55
C THR A 133 2.50 -7.73 8.57
N ARG A 134 2.87 -8.39 9.69
CA ARG A 134 2.67 -9.84 9.86
C ARG A 134 1.20 -10.20 10.00
N GLU A 135 0.47 -9.44 10.79
CA GLU A 135 -0.96 -9.64 11.01
C GLU A 135 -1.76 -9.51 9.71
N HIS A 136 -1.50 -8.47 8.92
CA HIS A 136 -2.20 -8.22 7.66
C HIS A 136 -1.91 -9.30 6.60
N ALA A 137 -0.66 -9.75 6.48
CA ALA A 137 -0.31 -10.83 5.55
C ALA A 137 -0.98 -12.15 5.92
N LEU A 138 -1.04 -12.48 7.23
CA LEU A 138 -1.74 -13.65 7.73
C LEU A 138 -3.25 -13.56 7.45
N LEU A 139 -3.86 -12.42 7.75
CA LEU A 139 -5.29 -12.19 7.50
C LEU A 139 -5.63 -12.28 6.00
N ALA A 140 -4.83 -11.68 5.13
CA ALA A 140 -5.03 -11.77 3.69
C ALA A 140 -5.03 -13.22 3.21
N ASN A 141 -4.07 -14.04 3.65
CA ASN A 141 -4.04 -15.46 3.31
C ASN A 141 -5.27 -16.21 3.86
N THR A 142 -5.64 -15.94 5.12
CA THR A 142 -6.80 -16.58 5.79
C THR A 142 -8.11 -16.23 5.10
N LEU A 143 -8.27 -14.99 4.65
CA LEU A 143 -9.44 -14.50 3.92
C LEU A 143 -9.47 -14.95 2.44
N GLY A 144 -8.49 -15.74 2.00
CA GLY A 144 -8.49 -16.35 0.68
C GLY A 144 -7.78 -15.55 -0.40
N VAL A 145 -7.14 -14.42 -0.08
CA VAL A 145 -6.35 -13.64 -1.05
C VAL A 145 -5.04 -14.38 -1.32
N LYS A 146 -4.98 -15.08 -2.44
CA LYS A 146 -3.83 -15.93 -2.80
C LYS A 146 -2.78 -15.24 -3.65
N GLN A 147 -3.11 -14.10 -4.23
CA GLN A 147 -2.21 -13.30 -5.03
C GLN A 147 -1.74 -12.09 -4.23
N MET A 148 -0.44 -11.88 -4.19
CA MET A 148 0.17 -10.78 -3.43
C MET A 148 1.29 -10.13 -4.22
N ILE A 149 1.44 -8.83 -4.06
CA ILE A 149 2.59 -8.04 -4.48
C ILE A 149 3.17 -7.40 -3.22
N VAL A 150 4.47 -7.49 -3.02
CA VAL A 150 5.16 -6.84 -1.90
C VAL A 150 5.88 -5.61 -2.41
N CYS A 151 5.52 -4.43 -1.91
CA CYS A 151 6.18 -3.17 -2.20
C CYS A 151 7.11 -2.79 -1.05
N CYS A 152 8.42 -2.84 -1.28
CA CYS A 152 9.43 -2.32 -0.36
C CYS A 152 9.51 -0.80 -0.56
N ASN A 153 8.71 -0.07 0.20
CA ASN A 153 8.50 1.37 0.07
C ASN A 153 9.52 2.19 0.87
N LYS A 154 9.60 3.49 0.59
CA LYS A 154 10.52 4.43 1.21
C LYS A 154 11.98 4.09 0.94
N MET A 155 12.28 3.60 -0.27
CA MET A 155 13.68 3.35 -0.67
C MET A 155 14.50 4.64 -0.73
N ASP A 156 13.85 5.78 -0.89
CA ASP A 156 14.40 7.14 -0.85
C ASP A 156 14.74 7.63 0.56
N ASP A 157 14.33 6.93 1.61
CA ASP A 157 14.66 7.31 2.98
C ASP A 157 16.17 7.40 3.19
N LYS A 158 16.61 8.42 3.93
CA LYS A 158 18.04 8.71 4.18
C LYS A 158 18.79 7.53 4.81
N SER A 159 18.10 6.71 5.61
CA SER A 159 18.68 5.51 6.24
C SER A 159 18.83 4.33 5.27
N VAL A 160 18.12 4.37 4.15
CA VAL A 160 18.10 3.31 3.12
C VAL A 160 18.90 3.73 1.89
N ASN A 161 18.65 4.93 1.39
CA ASN A 161 19.32 5.51 0.23
C ASN A 161 19.41 4.54 -0.98
N TYR A 162 18.27 3.93 -1.34
CA TYR A 162 18.15 2.94 -2.43
C TYR A 162 19.09 1.74 -2.30
N SER A 163 19.48 1.35 -1.08
CA SER A 163 20.40 0.25 -0.80
C SER A 163 19.84 -1.09 -1.28
N GLU A 164 20.54 -1.71 -2.22
CA GLU A 164 20.23 -3.07 -2.67
C GLU A 164 20.38 -4.10 -1.54
N ALA A 165 21.36 -3.89 -0.65
CA ALA A 165 21.55 -4.78 0.51
C ALA A 165 20.35 -4.76 1.44
N ARG A 166 19.81 -3.58 1.74
CA ARG A 166 18.60 -3.42 2.57
C ARG A 166 17.38 -4.03 1.89
N TYR A 167 17.22 -3.84 0.61
CA TYR A 167 16.15 -4.48 -0.15
C TYR A 167 16.23 -6.00 -0.08
N LYS A 168 17.42 -6.59 -0.28
CA LYS A 168 17.64 -8.04 -0.21
C LYS A 168 17.35 -8.60 1.18
N GLU A 169 17.76 -7.89 2.22
CA GLU A 169 17.47 -8.24 3.62
C GLU A 169 15.95 -8.36 3.83
N ILE A 170 15.20 -7.30 3.52
CA ILE A 170 13.73 -7.26 3.66
C ILE A 170 13.07 -8.37 2.82
N LYS A 171 13.50 -8.55 1.58
CA LYS A 171 12.99 -9.59 0.69
C LYS A 171 13.17 -10.99 1.29
N ASN A 172 14.35 -11.31 1.82
CA ASN A 172 14.65 -12.62 2.40
C ASN A 172 13.80 -12.89 3.65
N GLU A 173 13.71 -11.93 4.55
CA GLU A 173 12.88 -11.99 5.75
C GLU A 173 11.40 -12.22 5.40
N MET A 174 10.88 -11.43 4.47
CA MET A 174 9.48 -11.51 4.06
C MET A 174 9.18 -12.79 3.27
N THR A 175 10.09 -13.27 2.44
CA THR A 175 9.96 -14.55 1.73
C THR A 175 9.84 -15.71 2.74
N SER A 176 10.71 -15.74 3.74
CA SER A 176 10.65 -16.73 4.81
C SER A 176 9.33 -16.68 5.58
N PHE A 177 8.88 -15.45 5.90
CA PHE A 177 7.64 -15.26 6.65
C PHE A 177 6.40 -15.66 5.83
N LEU A 178 6.27 -15.19 4.59
CA LEU A 178 5.13 -15.49 3.73
C LEU A 178 5.01 -16.99 3.45
N THR A 179 6.14 -17.67 3.30
CA THR A 179 6.16 -19.14 3.19
C THR A 179 5.59 -19.80 4.45
N LYS A 180 5.96 -19.34 5.64
CA LYS A 180 5.41 -19.85 6.93
C LYS A 180 3.92 -19.53 7.09
N VAL A 181 3.44 -18.42 6.55
CA VAL A 181 2.02 -18.05 6.54
C VAL A 181 1.20 -18.99 5.64
N GLY A 182 1.83 -19.63 4.66
CA GLY A 182 1.18 -20.61 3.77
C GLY A 182 1.01 -20.12 2.33
N TYR A 183 1.70 -19.06 1.92
CA TYR A 183 1.79 -18.70 0.50
C TYR A 183 2.71 -19.70 -0.23
N ALA A 184 2.20 -20.27 -1.31
CA ALA A 184 2.95 -21.27 -2.08
C ALA A 184 3.91 -20.60 -3.08
N LYS A 185 5.14 -21.10 -3.16
CA LYS A 185 6.14 -20.67 -4.16
C LYS A 185 6.38 -19.15 -4.14
N VAL A 186 6.64 -18.61 -2.94
CA VAL A 186 6.76 -17.16 -2.73
C VAL A 186 7.77 -16.52 -3.70
N GLU A 187 8.95 -17.11 -3.88
CA GLU A 187 9.99 -16.59 -4.76
C GLU A 187 9.59 -16.51 -6.24
N GLU A 188 8.71 -17.43 -6.69
CA GLU A 188 8.27 -17.50 -8.09
C GLU A 188 7.00 -16.67 -8.35
N ARG A 189 6.13 -16.54 -7.35
CA ARG A 189 4.76 -16.04 -7.53
C ARG A 189 4.49 -14.69 -6.91
N ILE A 190 5.27 -14.30 -5.90
CA ILE A 190 5.09 -13.02 -5.22
C ILE A 190 6.20 -12.07 -5.66
N PRO A 191 5.91 -11.08 -6.51
CA PRO A 191 6.89 -10.07 -6.88
C PRO A 191 7.18 -9.16 -5.68
N PHE A 192 8.48 -8.88 -5.48
CA PHE A 192 8.96 -7.87 -4.56
C PHE A 192 9.45 -6.68 -5.38
N ILE A 193 8.91 -5.51 -5.11
CA ILE A 193 9.18 -4.29 -5.88
C ILE A 193 9.71 -3.22 -4.94
N PRO A 194 10.98 -2.78 -5.11
CA PRO A 194 11.50 -1.63 -4.37
C PRO A 194 10.93 -0.35 -4.98
N ILE A 195 10.31 0.51 -4.17
CA ILE A 195 9.66 1.74 -4.63
C ILE A 195 9.95 2.93 -3.72
N SER A 196 9.79 4.13 -4.26
CA SER A 196 9.48 5.32 -3.48
C SER A 196 8.08 5.79 -3.82
N GLY A 197 7.11 5.48 -2.98
CA GLY A 197 5.72 5.89 -3.18
C GLY A 197 5.54 7.42 -3.13
N PHE A 198 6.44 8.13 -2.48
CA PHE A 198 6.44 9.59 -2.43
C PHE A 198 7.00 10.22 -3.71
N ASN A 199 8.18 9.80 -4.16
CA ASN A 199 8.83 10.31 -5.37
C ASN A 199 8.22 9.72 -6.66
N GLY A 200 7.61 8.53 -6.59
CA GLY A 200 7.10 7.79 -7.73
C GLY A 200 8.14 6.90 -8.41
N ASP A 201 9.26 6.64 -7.74
CA ASP A 201 10.31 5.83 -8.31
C ASP A 201 9.88 4.36 -8.38
N ASN A 202 10.02 3.78 -9.56
CA ASN A 202 9.68 2.39 -9.89
C ASN A 202 8.19 2.03 -9.70
N MET A 203 7.31 3.00 -9.98
CA MET A 203 5.85 2.85 -9.87
C MET A 203 5.16 2.80 -11.25
#